data_51fe8cae2d2bb061869c5fc63eafed5d
#
_entry.id   51fe8cae2d2bb061869c5fc63eafed5d
#
_cell.length_a   1.000
_cell.length_b   1.000
_cell.length_c   1.000
_cell.angle_alpha   90.00
_cell.angle_beta   90.00
_cell.angle_gamma   90.00
#
_symmetry.space_group_name_H-M   'P 1'
#
loop_
_entity.id
_entity.type
_entity.pdbx_description
1 polymer ?
#
loop_
_entity_poly.entity_id
_entity_poly.type
_entity_poly.pdbx_seq_one_letter_code
_entity_poly.pdbx_strand_id
1 'polypeptide(L)'
;MYVTFGSAGTACLDPATAEPIWQRRDINVNHFRGAGSSLMAYENLLILDFDGSDAQFITALDKNNGKTVWRTNRSVDYGDLEANGKVKADGDFRKAFSTCRIAPVNGKPAVISLGSKATYAYEPLTGKEIWRFEHKDWHSGAATPVIGEGLIYLCPGFGKGAVVAIRPDGTGTLGQDHVAFRITKNAPNKPSPLLVGDLLYFVDDQGIASCLDAKSGADVWRQRLKGNFSAAPLYGDGKVYFFGEDGTTTVVGSGREFKKIAENKLEDGFMATAAVSGKSLILRSKSALYRIEE
;
A
#
# COMPACT_ATOMS: atom_id res chain seq x y z
N MET A 1 -4.59 -21.65 -2.19
CA MET A 1 -4.87 -20.24 -1.79
C MET A 1 -3.89 -19.84 -0.70
N TYR A 2 -3.30 -18.61 -0.76
CA TYR A 2 -2.39 -18.12 0.29
C TYR A 2 -3.06 -17.01 1.08
N VAL A 3 -2.91 -17.06 2.40
CA VAL A 3 -3.48 -16.07 3.33
C VAL A 3 -2.45 -15.68 4.38
N THR A 4 -2.49 -14.42 4.82
CA THR A 4 -1.68 -13.93 5.94
C THR A 4 -2.50 -13.03 6.87
N PHE A 5 -2.26 -13.20 8.17
CA PHE A 5 -2.79 -12.38 9.25
C PHE A 5 -1.63 -11.83 10.11
N GLY A 6 -0.47 -11.59 9.45
CA GLY A 6 0.75 -11.15 10.11
C GLY A 6 1.21 -12.16 11.17
N SER A 7 1.46 -11.68 12.38
CA SER A 7 1.91 -12.53 13.50
C SER A 7 0.92 -13.60 13.94
N ALA A 8 -0.37 -13.50 13.58
CA ALA A 8 -1.35 -14.55 13.84
C ALA A 8 -1.16 -15.78 12.95
N GLY A 9 -0.48 -15.59 11.81
CA GLY A 9 -0.06 -16.70 10.94
C GLY A 9 -0.15 -16.42 9.46
N THR A 10 0.60 -17.20 8.69
CA THR A 10 0.57 -17.27 7.23
C THR A 10 0.36 -18.72 6.81
N ALA A 11 -0.52 -18.98 5.85
CA ALA A 11 -0.85 -20.33 5.41
C ALA A 11 -1.07 -20.44 3.89
N CYS A 12 -0.84 -21.64 3.39
CA CYS A 12 -1.39 -22.11 2.11
C CYS A 12 -2.55 -23.04 2.44
N LEU A 13 -3.71 -22.74 1.88
CA LEU A 13 -4.94 -23.52 2.05
C LEU A 13 -5.33 -24.16 0.73
N ASP A 14 -5.90 -25.35 0.78
CA ASP A 14 -6.64 -25.94 -0.33
C ASP A 14 -7.92 -25.10 -0.56
N PRO A 15 -8.14 -24.55 -1.77
CA PRO A 15 -9.29 -23.66 -2.01
C PRO A 15 -10.64 -24.41 -2.00
N ALA A 16 -10.66 -25.72 -2.16
CA ALA A 16 -11.89 -26.53 -2.17
C ALA A 16 -12.34 -26.93 -0.75
N THR A 17 -11.38 -27.24 0.13
CA THR A 17 -11.65 -27.76 1.47
C THR A 17 -11.37 -26.73 2.57
N ALA A 18 -10.62 -25.66 2.26
CA ALA A 18 -10.05 -24.69 3.18
C ALA A 18 -9.05 -25.31 4.20
N GLU A 19 -8.66 -26.58 4.01
CA GLU A 19 -7.67 -27.22 4.88
C GLU A 19 -6.25 -26.68 4.60
N PRO A 20 -5.42 -26.53 5.64
CA PRO A 20 -4.06 -26.04 5.48
C PRO A 20 -3.15 -27.10 4.85
N ILE A 21 -2.56 -26.75 3.68
CA ILE A 21 -1.46 -27.51 3.07
C ILE A 21 -0.17 -27.29 3.87
N TRP A 22 0.08 -26.04 4.27
CA TRP A 22 1.09 -25.68 5.25
C TRP A 22 0.69 -24.40 5.98
N GLN A 23 1.23 -24.18 7.17
CA GLN A 23 1.04 -22.98 7.97
C GLN A 23 2.30 -22.60 8.76
N ARG A 24 2.47 -21.30 8.99
CA ARG A 24 3.55 -20.70 9.79
C ARG A 24 2.93 -19.76 10.84
N ARG A 25 3.32 -19.95 12.12
CA ARG A 25 2.92 -19.11 13.25
C ARG A 25 4.11 -18.64 14.09
N ASP A 26 5.30 -18.83 13.58
CA ASP A 26 6.57 -18.53 14.23
C ASP A 26 7.19 -17.19 13.77
N ILE A 27 6.58 -16.52 12.80
CA ILE A 27 7.05 -15.22 12.31
C ILE A 27 6.26 -14.14 13.05
N ASN A 28 6.86 -13.61 14.11
CA ASN A 28 6.17 -12.72 15.04
C ASN A 28 6.82 -11.32 15.08
N VAL A 29 6.00 -10.31 15.13
CA VAL A 29 6.33 -8.91 15.44
C VAL A 29 5.19 -8.31 16.27
N ASN A 30 5.50 -7.31 17.08
CA ASN A 30 4.47 -6.63 17.87
C ASN A 30 3.72 -5.61 17.00
N HIS A 31 2.60 -6.05 16.44
CA HIS A 31 1.63 -5.23 15.71
C HIS A 31 0.40 -4.96 16.56
N PHE A 32 0.51 -4.14 17.60
CA PHE A 32 -0.59 -3.90 18.56
C PHE A 32 -1.83 -3.18 17.91
N ARG A 33 -1.73 -2.70 16.67
CA ARG A 33 -2.88 -2.22 15.87
C ARG A 33 -3.38 -3.27 14.87
N GLY A 34 -2.81 -4.47 14.88
CA GLY A 34 -3.08 -5.52 13.90
C GLY A 34 -2.21 -5.41 12.64
N ALA A 35 -2.13 -6.52 11.91
CA ALA A 35 -1.43 -6.59 10.64
C ALA A 35 -2.25 -5.91 9.53
N GLY A 36 -1.61 -5.14 8.64
CA GLY A 36 -2.26 -4.47 7.51
C GLY A 36 -1.72 -4.90 6.14
N SER A 37 -0.49 -5.43 6.11
CA SER A 37 0.16 -5.85 4.87
C SER A 37 -0.41 -7.16 4.35
N SER A 38 -0.66 -7.24 3.04
CA SER A 38 -0.96 -8.50 2.35
C SER A 38 0.33 -9.14 1.84
N LEU A 39 0.26 -10.43 1.54
CA LEU A 39 1.35 -11.12 0.86
C LEU A 39 1.37 -10.78 -0.65
N MET A 40 2.56 -10.83 -1.24
CA MET A 40 2.76 -10.70 -2.69
C MET A 40 3.42 -11.98 -3.22
N ALA A 41 2.86 -12.54 -4.28
CA ALA A 41 3.45 -13.69 -4.97
C ALA A 41 4.41 -13.22 -6.08
N TYR A 42 5.62 -13.77 -6.10
CA TYR A 42 6.60 -13.58 -7.16
C TYR A 42 7.32 -14.89 -7.44
N GLU A 43 7.21 -15.40 -8.65
CA GLU A 43 7.74 -16.73 -9.04
C GLU A 43 7.33 -17.82 -8.03
N ASN A 44 8.29 -18.47 -7.39
CA ASN A 44 8.04 -19.49 -6.36
C ASN A 44 8.01 -18.93 -4.92
N LEU A 45 7.94 -17.61 -4.76
CA LEU A 45 8.03 -16.94 -3.48
C LEU A 45 6.71 -16.27 -3.09
N LEU A 46 6.47 -16.22 -1.77
CA LEU A 46 5.54 -15.32 -1.12
C LEU A 46 6.35 -14.30 -0.35
N ILE A 47 6.22 -13.03 -0.71
CA ILE A 47 6.95 -11.93 -0.10
C ILE A 47 6.02 -11.19 0.85
N LEU A 48 6.49 -10.94 2.08
CA LEU A 48 5.71 -10.37 3.18
C LEU A 48 6.51 -9.30 3.93
N ASP A 49 5.82 -8.21 4.25
CA ASP A 49 6.34 -7.15 5.10
C ASP A 49 5.93 -7.38 6.56
N PHE A 50 6.90 -7.32 7.46
CA PHE A 50 6.72 -7.44 8.90
C PHE A 50 7.35 -6.24 9.61
N ASP A 51 6.62 -5.13 9.66
CA ASP A 51 7.08 -3.88 10.27
C ASP A 51 6.33 -3.63 11.60
N GLY A 52 6.73 -4.34 12.66
CA GLY A 52 6.20 -4.19 14.01
C GLY A 52 6.88 -3.06 14.81
N SER A 53 6.50 -2.89 16.07
CA SER A 53 7.14 -1.91 16.96
C SER A 53 8.50 -2.40 17.49
N ASP A 54 8.70 -3.70 17.54
CA ASP A 54 9.87 -4.40 18.08
C ASP A 54 10.86 -4.88 17.01
N ALA A 55 10.34 -5.32 15.86
CA ALA A 55 11.16 -5.77 14.74
C ALA A 55 10.56 -5.33 13.41
N GLN A 56 11.42 -4.99 12.43
CA GLN A 56 11.04 -4.51 11.12
C GLN A 56 11.88 -5.21 10.07
N PHE A 57 11.22 -5.98 9.19
CA PHE A 57 11.86 -6.75 8.14
C PHE A 57 10.90 -7.12 7.02
N ILE A 58 11.47 -7.45 5.88
CA ILE A 58 10.80 -8.13 4.77
C ILE A 58 11.31 -9.56 4.67
N THR A 59 10.47 -10.50 4.28
CA THR A 59 10.85 -11.90 4.15
C THR A 59 10.18 -12.55 2.95
N ALA A 60 10.80 -13.59 2.40
CA ALA A 60 10.18 -14.45 1.40
C ALA A 60 10.08 -15.89 1.90
N LEU A 61 8.93 -16.50 1.64
CA LEU A 61 8.65 -17.90 1.91
C LEU A 61 8.52 -18.66 0.58
N ASP A 62 8.96 -19.90 0.55
CA ASP A 62 8.67 -20.81 -0.56
C ASP A 62 7.17 -21.14 -0.60
N LYS A 63 6.54 -20.95 -1.76
CA LYS A 63 5.10 -21.16 -1.95
C LYS A 63 4.63 -22.58 -1.66
N ASN A 64 5.49 -23.59 -1.88
CA ASN A 64 5.09 -24.99 -1.78
C ASN A 64 5.11 -25.52 -0.36
N ASN A 65 5.99 -24.99 0.50
CA ASN A 65 6.21 -25.57 1.83
C ASN A 65 6.29 -24.54 2.96
N GLY A 66 6.19 -23.24 2.66
CA GLY A 66 6.21 -22.16 3.65
C GLY A 66 7.58 -21.91 4.31
N LYS A 67 8.65 -22.58 3.89
CA LYS A 67 9.99 -22.34 4.45
C LYS A 67 10.51 -20.96 4.08
N THR A 68 11.17 -20.32 5.04
CA THR A 68 11.83 -19.02 4.78
C THR A 68 12.99 -19.22 3.81
N VAL A 69 12.95 -18.50 2.69
CA VAL A 69 14.02 -18.47 1.68
C VAL A 69 15.03 -17.39 2.03
N TRP A 70 14.55 -16.19 2.35
CA TRP A 70 15.37 -15.09 2.83
C TRP A 70 14.59 -14.18 3.78
N ARG A 71 15.33 -13.42 4.59
CA ARG A 71 14.82 -12.36 5.46
C ARG A 71 15.83 -11.23 5.51
N THR A 72 15.33 -9.99 5.35
CA THR A 72 16.16 -8.77 5.37
C THR A 72 15.56 -7.76 6.34
N ASN A 73 16.34 -7.38 7.35
CA ASN A 73 15.92 -6.32 8.28
C ASN A 73 15.95 -4.97 7.57
N ARG A 74 15.07 -4.05 8.00
CA ARG A 74 15.08 -2.67 7.52
C ARG A 74 16.39 -1.99 7.94
N SER A 75 17.00 -1.25 7.01
CA SER A 75 18.32 -0.66 7.18
C SER A 75 18.29 0.81 7.61
N VAL A 76 17.09 1.44 7.68
CA VAL A 76 16.97 2.85 8.08
C VAL A 76 17.31 3.03 9.55
N ASP A 77 18.01 4.12 9.86
CA ASP A 77 18.12 4.62 11.23
C ASP A 77 16.85 5.39 11.58
N TYR A 78 16.09 4.87 12.53
CA TYR A 78 14.84 5.47 12.98
C TYR A 78 15.07 6.78 13.78
N GLY A 79 16.26 6.98 14.36
CA GLY A 79 16.61 8.17 15.14
C GLY A 79 15.72 8.37 16.36
N ASP A 80 15.19 7.29 16.94
CA ASP A 80 14.14 7.31 17.95
C ASP A 80 14.55 6.68 19.29
N LEU A 81 15.83 6.59 19.57
CA LEU A 81 16.32 6.15 20.87
C LEU A 81 16.36 7.33 21.86
N GLU A 82 15.94 7.07 23.09
CA GLU A 82 16.15 7.93 24.24
C GLU A 82 17.60 7.82 24.73
N ALA A 83 18.05 8.73 25.60
CA ALA A 83 19.40 8.71 26.17
C ALA A 83 19.72 7.41 26.97
N ASN A 84 18.70 6.74 27.49
CA ASN A 84 18.80 5.45 28.18
C ASN A 84 18.76 4.24 27.26
N GLY A 85 18.71 4.45 25.91
CA GLY A 85 18.61 3.41 24.91
C GLY A 85 17.19 2.85 24.69
N LYS A 86 16.18 3.35 25.42
CA LYS A 86 14.78 2.93 25.19
C LYS A 86 14.26 3.53 23.88
N VAL A 87 13.44 2.76 23.17
CA VAL A 87 12.77 3.22 21.95
C VAL A 87 11.62 4.15 22.31
N LYS A 88 11.58 5.34 21.72
CA LYS A 88 10.50 6.33 21.91
C LYS A 88 9.15 5.74 21.50
N ALA A 89 8.09 6.13 22.26
CA ALA A 89 6.71 5.70 21.99
C ALA A 89 6.56 4.17 21.82
N ASP A 90 7.37 3.38 22.54
CA ASP A 90 7.40 1.92 22.49
C ASP A 90 7.48 1.36 21.05
N GLY A 91 8.16 2.09 20.15
CA GLY A 91 8.34 1.73 18.74
C GLY A 91 7.13 2.01 17.84
N ASP A 92 6.13 2.78 18.29
CA ASP A 92 4.95 3.11 17.46
C ASP A 92 5.33 3.73 16.12
N PHE A 93 6.40 4.53 16.09
CA PHE A 93 6.89 5.18 14.87
C PHE A 93 7.68 4.26 13.94
N ARG A 94 7.92 3.00 14.30
CA ARG A 94 8.64 2.01 13.47
C ARG A 94 7.72 1.14 12.64
N LYS A 95 6.41 1.17 12.90
CA LYS A 95 5.44 0.32 12.21
C LYS A 95 5.10 0.81 10.81
N ALA A 96 4.83 -0.13 9.92
CA ALA A 96 4.20 0.10 8.62
C ALA A 96 3.19 -1.01 8.30
N PHE A 97 2.29 -0.75 7.36
CA PHE A 97 1.14 -1.60 7.03
C PHE A 97 0.95 -1.78 5.52
N SER A 98 1.88 -1.25 4.73
CA SER A 98 1.83 -1.28 3.27
C SER A 98 2.08 -2.69 2.74
N THR A 99 1.50 -3.00 1.58
CA THR A 99 1.80 -4.20 0.80
C THR A 99 2.83 -3.87 -0.26
N CYS A 100 3.89 -4.66 -0.37
CA CYS A 100 4.93 -4.46 -1.37
C CYS A 100 4.43 -4.71 -2.81
N ARG A 101 5.15 -4.20 -3.81
CA ARG A 101 4.88 -4.33 -5.24
C ARG A 101 6.15 -4.65 -6.03
N ILE A 102 5.99 -5.25 -7.21
CA ILE A 102 7.10 -5.38 -8.16
C ILE A 102 7.13 -4.17 -9.07
N ALA A 103 8.32 -3.59 -9.25
CA ALA A 103 8.61 -2.53 -10.21
C ALA A 103 9.95 -2.81 -10.92
N PRO A 104 10.15 -2.29 -12.14
CA PRO A 104 11.47 -2.26 -12.74
C PRO A 104 12.36 -1.24 -12.02
N VAL A 105 13.57 -1.67 -11.64
CA VAL A 105 14.64 -0.86 -11.08
C VAL A 105 15.91 -1.21 -11.81
N ASN A 106 16.60 -0.24 -12.39
CA ASN A 106 17.81 -0.48 -13.22
C ASN A 106 17.56 -1.57 -14.30
N GLY A 107 16.37 -1.57 -14.90
CA GLY A 107 15.97 -2.52 -15.95
C GLY A 107 15.67 -3.95 -15.48
N LYS A 108 15.63 -4.22 -14.16
CA LYS A 108 15.34 -5.52 -13.56
C LYS A 108 14.15 -5.45 -12.60
N PRO A 109 13.39 -6.56 -12.42
CA PRO A 109 12.36 -6.62 -11.40
C PRO A 109 12.95 -6.40 -10.00
N ALA A 110 12.29 -5.56 -9.20
CA ALA A 110 12.61 -5.34 -7.80
C ALA A 110 11.33 -5.28 -6.95
N VAL A 111 11.43 -5.67 -5.70
CA VAL A 111 10.37 -5.53 -4.70
C VAL A 111 10.43 -4.13 -4.13
N ILE A 112 9.39 -3.34 -4.34
CA ILE A 112 9.23 -2.03 -3.71
C ILE A 112 8.40 -2.21 -2.44
N SER A 113 8.99 -1.86 -1.32
CA SER A 113 8.38 -2.02 0.00
C SER A 113 8.42 -0.71 0.77
N LEU A 114 7.24 -0.19 1.09
CA LEU A 114 7.08 1.03 1.89
C LEU A 114 7.09 0.65 3.37
N GLY A 115 8.22 0.88 4.03
CA GLY A 115 8.36 0.76 5.48
C GLY A 115 8.10 2.09 6.20
N SER A 116 8.29 2.10 7.50
CA SER A 116 8.35 3.33 8.28
C SER A 116 9.66 4.06 8.02
N LYS A 117 9.62 5.38 7.88
CA LYS A 117 10.78 6.27 7.69
C LYS A 117 11.53 6.07 6.37
N ALA A 118 11.33 4.97 5.66
CA ALA A 118 11.95 4.72 4.36
C ALA A 118 11.12 3.77 3.48
N THR A 119 11.27 3.93 2.16
CA THR A 119 10.83 2.99 1.14
C THR A 119 12.06 2.31 0.55
N TYR A 120 11.95 1.05 0.21
CA TYR A 120 13.07 0.20 -0.20
C TYR A 120 12.81 -0.46 -1.54
N ALA A 121 13.90 -0.77 -2.26
CA ALA A 121 13.90 -1.75 -3.33
C ALA A 121 14.79 -2.92 -2.96
N TYR A 122 14.31 -4.14 -3.19
CA TYR A 122 15.04 -5.38 -2.93
C TYR A 122 15.09 -6.27 -4.16
N GLU A 123 16.17 -7.04 -4.32
CA GLU A 123 16.23 -8.14 -5.27
C GLU A 123 15.22 -9.22 -4.85
N PRO A 124 14.26 -9.61 -5.70
CA PRO A 124 13.15 -10.47 -5.28
C PRO A 124 13.58 -11.85 -4.80
N LEU A 125 14.64 -12.44 -5.41
CA LEU A 125 15.06 -13.81 -5.13
C LEU A 125 16.01 -13.93 -3.94
N THR A 126 16.67 -12.84 -3.53
CA THR A 126 17.70 -12.86 -2.49
C THR A 126 17.37 -11.99 -1.28
N GLY A 127 16.44 -11.03 -1.45
CA GLY A 127 16.14 -10.02 -0.43
C GLY A 127 17.25 -8.98 -0.26
N LYS A 128 18.26 -8.94 -1.13
CA LYS A 128 19.33 -7.95 -1.07
C LYS A 128 18.77 -6.55 -1.36
N GLU A 129 19.02 -5.60 -0.45
CA GLU A 129 18.66 -4.20 -0.66
C GLU A 129 19.42 -3.62 -1.84
N ILE A 130 18.68 -3.03 -2.80
CA ILE A 130 19.22 -2.32 -3.95
C ILE A 130 19.41 -0.85 -3.56
N TRP A 131 18.34 -0.26 -3.04
CA TRP A 131 18.32 1.11 -2.54
C TRP A 131 17.27 1.31 -1.45
N ARG A 132 17.39 2.41 -0.72
CA ARG A 132 16.33 2.99 0.10
C ARG A 132 16.17 4.48 -0.19
N PHE A 133 14.94 4.96 -0.10
CA PHE A 133 14.56 6.37 -0.14
C PHE A 133 14.04 6.77 1.24
N GLU A 134 14.76 7.63 1.96
CA GLU A 134 14.40 8.02 3.32
C GLU A 134 13.38 9.16 3.32
N HIS A 135 12.31 8.99 4.10
CA HIS A 135 11.24 9.97 4.32
C HIS A 135 10.96 10.09 5.83
N LYS A 136 11.94 10.58 6.57
CA LYS A 136 12.02 10.53 8.05
C LYS A 136 10.86 11.17 8.81
N ASP A 137 10.10 12.07 8.17
CA ASP A 137 8.95 12.75 8.77
C ASP A 137 7.67 11.89 8.79
N TRP A 138 7.65 10.74 8.10
CA TRP A 138 6.49 9.87 7.94
C TRP A 138 6.73 8.48 8.51
N HIS A 139 5.66 7.92 9.08
CA HIS A 139 5.62 6.56 9.61
C HIS A 139 4.24 5.94 9.38
N SER A 140 4.08 4.68 9.73
CA SER A 140 2.79 3.95 9.65
C SER A 140 2.15 3.99 8.26
N GLY A 141 2.96 3.95 7.20
CA GLY A 141 2.47 3.91 5.82
C GLY A 141 1.57 2.70 5.59
N ALA A 142 0.33 2.95 5.12
CA ALA A 142 -0.66 1.91 4.82
C ALA A 142 -0.94 1.79 3.32
N ALA A 143 -0.74 2.87 2.58
CA ALA A 143 -0.96 2.90 1.14
C ALA A 143 0.04 2.01 0.40
N THR A 144 -0.45 1.24 -0.56
CA THR A 144 0.38 0.42 -1.45
C THR A 144 1.09 1.33 -2.46
N PRO A 145 2.40 1.14 -2.72
CA PRO A 145 3.10 1.85 -3.79
C PRO A 145 2.43 1.63 -5.14
N VAL A 146 2.30 2.68 -5.94
CA VAL A 146 1.77 2.62 -7.30
C VAL A 146 2.90 2.82 -8.29
N ILE A 147 2.95 2.01 -9.34
CA ILE A 147 4.04 1.98 -10.31
C ILE A 147 3.50 2.30 -11.70
N GLY A 148 4.14 3.23 -12.38
CA GLY A 148 3.84 3.55 -13.78
C GLY A 148 4.50 4.85 -14.22
N GLU A 149 4.43 5.16 -15.51
CA GLU A 149 5.02 6.35 -16.12
C GLU A 149 6.53 6.55 -15.81
N GLY A 150 7.26 5.43 -15.52
CA GLY A 150 8.66 5.48 -15.10
C GLY A 150 8.87 5.94 -13.65
N LEU A 151 7.81 6.04 -12.86
CA LEU A 151 7.83 6.53 -11.49
C LEU A 151 7.25 5.51 -10.50
N ILE A 152 7.59 5.67 -9.23
CA ILE A 152 6.92 5.04 -8.09
C ILE A 152 6.23 6.15 -7.28
N TYR A 153 4.92 6.02 -7.09
CA TYR A 153 4.12 6.94 -6.30
C TYR A 153 3.93 6.36 -4.90
N LEU A 154 4.36 7.11 -3.91
CA LEU A 154 4.37 6.73 -2.50
C LEU A 154 3.43 7.63 -1.70
N CYS A 155 2.65 7.04 -0.80
CA CYS A 155 1.99 7.76 0.29
C CYS A 155 2.66 7.29 1.59
N PRO A 156 3.66 8.00 2.10
CA PRO A 156 4.57 7.49 3.12
C PRO A 156 3.95 7.33 4.51
N GLY A 157 2.72 7.79 4.71
CA GLY A 157 1.91 7.43 5.86
C GLY A 157 1.51 8.60 6.76
N PHE A 158 1.37 8.30 8.04
CA PHE A 158 0.81 9.20 9.04
C PHE A 158 1.71 10.41 9.33
N GLY A 159 1.06 11.55 9.60
CA GLY A 159 1.66 12.86 9.78
C GLY A 159 0.93 13.88 8.93
N LYS A 160 1.61 14.53 8.01
CA LYS A 160 0.96 15.28 6.93
C LYS A 160 0.84 14.35 5.72
N GLY A 161 -0.37 14.16 5.21
CA GLY A 161 -0.58 13.38 3.97
C GLY A 161 0.34 13.86 2.85
N ALA A 162 0.90 12.93 2.12
CA ALA A 162 1.77 13.24 0.98
C ALA A 162 1.63 12.21 -0.14
N VAL A 163 1.77 12.66 -1.38
CA VAL A 163 2.10 11.81 -2.52
C VAL A 163 3.49 12.22 -2.99
N VAL A 164 4.43 11.28 -2.98
CA VAL A 164 5.81 11.50 -3.43
C VAL A 164 6.05 10.59 -4.63
N ALA A 165 6.37 11.17 -5.77
CA ALA A 165 6.75 10.42 -6.98
C ALA A 165 8.26 10.40 -7.10
N ILE A 166 8.85 9.20 -7.20
CA ILE A 166 10.30 9.03 -7.30
C ILE A 166 10.68 8.26 -8.56
N ARG A 167 11.84 8.59 -9.13
CA ARG A 167 12.51 7.77 -10.16
C ARG A 167 13.16 6.59 -9.48
N PRO A 168 12.88 5.35 -9.92
CA PRO A 168 13.28 4.14 -9.20
C PRO A 168 14.72 3.70 -9.45
N ASP A 169 15.38 4.20 -10.49
CA ASP A 169 16.73 3.77 -10.84
C ASP A 169 17.78 4.35 -9.90
N GLY A 170 18.76 3.53 -9.52
CA GLY A 170 19.82 3.92 -8.60
C GLY A 170 20.22 2.80 -7.66
N THR A 171 21.10 3.12 -6.70
CA THR A 171 21.60 2.20 -5.66
C THR A 171 21.90 2.93 -4.36
N GLY A 172 21.93 2.23 -3.24
CA GLY A 172 22.26 2.80 -1.92
C GLY A 172 21.15 3.70 -1.38
N THR A 173 21.45 4.88 -0.86
CA THR A 173 20.45 5.83 -0.38
C THR A 173 20.12 6.84 -1.47
N LEU A 174 18.88 6.81 -1.96
CA LEU A 174 18.42 7.75 -2.98
C LEU A 174 18.23 9.15 -2.39
N GLY A 175 18.75 10.16 -3.07
CA GLY A 175 18.64 11.56 -2.69
C GLY A 175 17.34 12.25 -3.20
N GLN A 176 17.22 13.54 -2.90
CA GLN A 176 16.08 14.35 -3.36
C GLN A 176 16.08 14.58 -4.88
N ASP A 177 17.18 14.38 -5.56
CA ASP A 177 17.32 14.38 -7.02
C ASP A 177 16.50 13.28 -7.70
N HIS A 178 16.17 12.19 -6.98
CA HIS A 178 15.25 11.16 -7.45
C HIS A 178 13.77 11.56 -7.34
N VAL A 179 13.42 12.59 -6.57
CA VAL A 179 12.03 13.06 -6.46
C VAL A 179 11.63 13.80 -7.73
N ALA A 180 10.64 13.26 -8.45
CA ALA A 180 10.05 13.90 -9.62
C ALA A 180 9.12 15.05 -9.19
N PHE A 181 8.25 14.77 -8.22
CA PHE A 181 7.39 15.78 -7.59
C PHE A 181 6.90 15.31 -6.21
N ARG A 182 6.37 16.27 -5.44
CA ARG A 182 5.77 16.02 -4.14
C ARG A 182 4.50 16.84 -3.96
N ILE A 183 3.42 16.20 -3.55
CA ILE A 183 2.13 16.82 -3.22
C ILE A 183 1.92 16.64 -1.72
N THR A 184 1.69 17.74 -1.00
CA THR A 184 1.45 17.73 0.46
C THR A 184 0.13 18.37 0.84
N LYS A 185 -0.59 18.96 -0.14
CA LYS A 185 -1.90 19.56 0.08
C LYS A 185 -2.98 18.62 -0.44
N ASN A 186 -3.95 18.28 0.40
CA ASN A 186 -5.06 17.37 0.07
C ASN A 186 -4.54 16.00 -0.41
N ALA A 187 -3.50 15.50 0.22
CA ALA A 187 -2.89 14.21 -0.07
C ALA A 187 -3.27 13.17 0.98
N PRO A 188 -3.43 11.89 0.60
CA PRO A 188 -3.90 10.85 1.51
C PRO A 188 -2.84 10.43 2.54
N ASN A 189 -3.30 9.98 3.72
CA ASN A 189 -2.50 9.17 4.64
C ASN A 189 -2.79 7.67 4.46
N LYS A 190 -4.05 7.29 4.25
CA LYS A 190 -4.52 5.90 4.20
C LYS A 190 -4.82 5.40 2.79
N PRO A 191 -5.68 6.07 1.99
CA PRO A 191 -6.02 5.58 0.67
C PRO A 191 -4.81 5.50 -0.26
N SER A 192 -4.63 4.35 -0.92
CA SER A 192 -3.63 4.23 -1.99
C SER A 192 -4.05 5.06 -3.20
N PRO A 193 -3.11 5.68 -3.94
CA PRO A 193 -3.41 6.27 -5.24
C PRO A 193 -3.82 5.22 -6.27
N LEU A 194 -4.40 5.66 -7.37
CA LEU A 194 -4.78 4.86 -8.53
C LEU A 194 -4.23 5.50 -9.79
N LEU A 195 -3.46 4.75 -10.57
CA LEU A 195 -2.97 5.19 -11.88
C LEU A 195 -3.85 4.64 -12.99
N VAL A 196 -4.35 5.49 -13.87
CA VAL A 196 -5.13 5.12 -15.06
C VAL A 196 -4.58 5.88 -16.26
N GLY A 197 -3.87 5.19 -17.15
CA GLY A 197 -3.13 5.83 -18.23
C GLY A 197 -2.12 6.83 -17.67
N ASP A 198 -2.18 8.08 -18.15
CA ASP A 198 -1.34 9.19 -17.73
C ASP A 198 -1.90 10.01 -16.54
N LEU A 199 -2.94 9.52 -15.88
CA LEU A 199 -3.63 10.21 -14.79
C LEU A 199 -3.50 9.48 -13.46
N LEU A 200 -3.12 10.21 -12.41
CA LEU A 200 -3.02 9.73 -11.03
C LEU A 200 -4.21 10.25 -10.22
N TYR A 201 -5.06 9.33 -9.76
CA TYR A 201 -6.23 9.63 -8.94
C TYR A 201 -5.95 9.27 -7.49
N PHE A 202 -6.42 10.09 -6.57
CA PHE A 202 -6.47 9.76 -5.13
C PHE A 202 -7.57 10.58 -4.45
N VAL A 203 -7.89 10.21 -3.24
CA VAL A 203 -8.76 10.97 -2.33
C VAL A 203 -8.04 11.09 -1.00
N ASP A 204 -8.04 12.28 -0.40
CA ASP A 204 -7.52 12.43 0.94
C ASP A 204 -8.51 11.86 1.99
N ASP A 205 -8.03 11.68 3.22
CA ASP A 205 -8.83 11.09 4.31
C ASP A 205 -10.12 11.87 4.61
N GLN A 206 -10.20 13.14 4.20
CA GLN A 206 -11.32 14.05 4.46
C GLN A 206 -12.23 14.28 3.24
N GLY A 207 -11.95 13.64 2.10
CA GLY A 207 -12.81 13.63 0.92
C GLY A 207 -12.47 14.63 -0.18
N ILE A 208 -11.25 15.15 -0.24
CA ILE A 208 -10.79 15.85 -1.44
C ILE A 208 -10.26 14.83 -2.45
N ALA A 209 -11.06 14.53 -3.47
CA ALA A 209 -10.62 13.74 -4.62
C ALA A 209 -9.79 14.62 -5.56
N SER A 210 -8.71 14.06 -6.06
CA SER A 210 -7.76 14.73 -6.95
C SER A 210 -7.45 13.84 -8.16
N CYS A 211 -7.27 14.46 -9.30
CA CYS A 211 -6.68 13.88 -10.49
C CYS A 211 -5.50 14.76 -10.89
N LEU A 212 -4.35 14.15 -11.06
CA LEU A 212 -3.11 14.82 -11.47
C LEU A 212 -2.60 14.21 -12.77
N ASP A 213 -1.83 14.97 -13.51
CA ASP A 213 -0.93 14.43 -14.52
C ASP A 213 0.14 13.58 -13.83
N ALA A 214 0.24 12.32 -14.20
CA ALA A 214 1.06 11.36 -13.48
C ALA A 214 2.57 11.63 -13.59
N LYS A 215 3.04 12.22 -14.70
CA LYS A 215 4.47 12.52 -14.92
C LYS A 215 4.94 13.76 -14.18
N SER A 216 4.11 14.80 -14.19
CA SER A 216 4.49 16.13 -13.68
C SER A 216 3.93 16.44 -12.30
N GLY A 217 2.89 15.73 -11.86
CA GLY A 217 2.14 16.06 -10.64
C GLY A 217 1.27 17.32 -10.79
N ALA A 218 1.11 17.84 -12.02
CA ALA A 218 0.26 19.00 -12.27
C ALA A 218 -1.22 18.67 -12.01
N ASP A 219 -1.91 19.60 -11.36
CA ASP A 219 -3.35 19.46 -11.10
C ASP A 219 -4.14 19.41 -12.40
N VAL A 220 -4.96 18.37 -12.57
CA VAL A 220 -5.95 18.27 -13.64
C VAL A 220 -7.31 18.71 -13.10
N TRP A 221 -7.75 18.13 -11.98
CA TRP A 221 -8.91 18.61 -11.25
C TRP A 221 -8.85 18.20 -9.77
N ARG A 222 -9.56 18.95 -8.92
CA ARG A 222 -9.82 18.63 -7.51
C ARG A 222 -11.27 18.87 -7.19
N GLN A 223 -11.88 17.94 -6.45
CA GLN A 223 -13.29 18.03 -6.09
C GLN A 223 -13.53 17.52 -4.68
N ARG A 224 -14.34 18.24 -3.91
CA ARG A 224 -14.84 17.80 -2.61
C ARG A 224 -15.90 16.70 -2.83
N LEU A 225 -15.63 15.51 -2.32
CA LEU A 225 -16.61 14.44 -2.12
C LEU A 225 -17.14 14.49 -0.69
N LYS A 226 -18.32 13.89 -0.46
CA LYS A 226 -18.93 13.84 0.86
C LYS A 226 -18.31 12.70 1.68
N GLY A 227 -18.01 12.96 2.97
CA GLY A 227 -17.55 11.96 3.94
C GLY A 227 -16.04 11.85 4.05
N ASN A 228 -15.59 10.83 4.79
CA ASN A 228 -14.20 10.45 4.98
C ASN A 228 -13.88 9.20 4.17
N PHE A 229 -12.58 8.98 3.91
CA PHE A 229 -12.11 7.90 3.05
C PHE A 229 -10.93 7.17 3.68
N SER A 230 -10.95 5.83 3.60
CA SER A 230 -9.85 4.93 3.94
C SER A 230 -9.53 3.96 2.79
N ALA A 231 -10.56 3.54 2.05
CA ALA A 231 -10.41 2.65 0.90
C ALA A 231 -9.70 3.35 -0.26
N ALA A 232 -8.88 2.62 -1.00
CA ALA A 232 -8.32 3.09 -2.25
C ALA A 232 -9.41 3.22 -3.33
N PRO A 233 -9.30 4.19 -4.27
CA PRO A 233 -10.18 4.23 -5.42
C PRO A 233 -9.96 3.01 -6.33
N LEU A 234 -10.98 2.66 -7.10
CA LEU A 234 -10.95 1.57 -8.06
C LEU A 234 -11.28 2.10 -9.46
N TYR A 235 -10.61 1.56 -10.50
CA TYR A 235 -10.94 1.81 -11.88
C TYR A 235 -11.63 0.59 -12.51
N GLY A 236 -12.70 0.82 -13.23
CA GLY A 236 -13.38 -0.20 -14.03
C GLY A 236 -14.29 0.45 -15.07
N ASP A 237 -14.29 -0.08 -16.27
CA ASP A 237 -15.18 0.33 -17.36
C ASP A 237 -15.27 1.84 -17.59
N GLY A 238 -14.10 2.49 -17.73
CA GLY A 238 -13.99 3.94 -17.95
C GLY A 238 -14.42 4.82 -16.78
N LYS A 239 -14.58 4.25 -15.58
CA LYS A 239 -15.06 4.92 -14.37
C LYS A 239 -14.08 4.76 -13.22
N VAL A 240 -14.02 5.75 -12.35
CA VAL A 240 -13.29 5.72 -11.09
C VAL A 240 -14.30 5.75 -9.94
N TYR A 241 -14.16 4.82 -9.00
CA TYR A 241 -15.04 4.62 -7.85
C TYR A 241 -14.32 5.05 -6.59
N PHE A 242 -14.93 5.93 -5.80
CA PHE A 242 -14.45 6.37 -4.49
C PHE A 242 -15.39 5.87 -3.40
N PHE A 243 -14.87 5.09 -2.44
CA PHE A 243 -15.63 4.40 -1.41
C PHE A 243 -15.52 5.11 -0.07
N GLY A 244 -16.60 5.73 0.39
CA GLY A 244 -16.67 6.49 1.62
C GLY A 244 -16.85 5.63 2.88
N GLU A 245 -16.31 6.09 4.01
CA GLU A 245 -16.45 5.44 5.32
C GLU A 245 -17.91 5.45 5.84
N ASP A 246 -18.76 6.24 5.22
CA ASP A 246 -20.21 6.31 5.48
C ASP A 246 -21.05 5.37 4.59
N GLY A 247 -20.40 4.61 3.69
CA GLY A 247 -21.05 3.71 2.73
C GLY A 247 -21.46 4.36 1.41
N THR A 248 -21.15 5.63 1.22
CA THR A 248 -21.39 6.31 -0.06
C THR A 248 -20.30 5.94 -1.05
N THR A 249 -20.67 5.50 -2.24
CA THR A 249 -19.75 5.31 -3.38
C THR A 249 -20.00 6.38 -4.41
N THR A 250 -19.03 7.25 -4.63
CA THR A 250 -19.08 8.25 -5.71
C THR A 250 -18.41 7.68 -6.95
N VAL A 251 -19.11 7.69 -8.08
CA VAL A 251 -18.64 7.21 -9.38
C VAL A 251 -18.40 8.40 -10.29
N VAL A 252 -17.20 8.50 -10.84
CA VAL A 252 -16.83 9.56 -11.79
C VAL A 252 -16.28 8.97 -13.07
N GLY A 253 -16.45 9.68 -14.19
CA GLY A 253 -15.79 9.34 -15.45
C GLY A 253 -14.28 9.46 -15.30
N SER A 254 -13.52 8.49 -15.85
CA SER A 254 -12.07 8.65 -15.95
C SER A 254 -11.75 9.68 -17.03
N GLY A 255 -10.81 10.60 -16.75
CA GLY A 255 -10.38 11.63 -17.72
C GLY A 255 -9.97 12.93 -17.07
N ARG A 256 -9.67 13.91 -17.95
CA ARG A 256 -9.13 15.21 -17.54
C ARG A 256 -10.19 16.21 -17.07
N GLU A 257 -11.46 15.82 -17.11
CA GLU A 257 -12.57 16.62 -16.58
C GLU A 257 -13.30 15.86 -15.47
N PHE A 258 -13.66 16.55 -14.39
CA PHE A 258 -14.48 15.95 -13.34
C PHE A 258 -15.92 15.80 -13.82
N LYS A 259 -16.37 14.56 -14.01
CA LYS A 259 -17.75 14.24 -14.37
C LYS A 259 -18.30 13.21 -13.39
N LYS A 260 -19.11 13.65 -12.44
CA LYS A 260 -19.86 12.74 -11.56
C LYS A 260 -20.92 12.00 -12.36
N ILE A 261 -20.88 10.67 -12.36
CA ILE A 261 -21.79 9.78 -13.07
C ILE A 261 -22.91 9.33 -12.14
N ALA A 262 -22.54 8.88 -10.93
CA ALA A 262 -23.48 8.35 -9.96
C ALA A 262 -23.01 8.55 -8.53
N GLU A 263 -23.93 8.40 -7.60
CA GLU A 263 -23.68 8.27 -6.17
C GLU A 263 -24.59 7.18 -5.64
N ASN A 264 -23.98 6.13 -5.09
CA ASN A 264 -24.69 4.97 -4.56
C ASN A 264 -24.45 4.87 -3.06
N LYS A 265 -25.40 4.31 -2.33
CA LYS A 265 -25.32 4.15 -0.88
C LYS A 265 -25.58 2.72 -0.48
N LEU A 266 -24.66 2.12 0.28
CA LEU A 266 -24.89 0.90 1.04
C LEU A 266 -24.89 1.25 2.53
N GLU A 267 -25.62 0.47 3.32
CA GLU A 267 -25.52 0.56 4.77
C GLU A 267 -24.13 0.13 5.22
N ASP A 268 -23.66 0.66 6.33
CA ASP A 268 -22.28 0.54 6.81
C ASP A 268 -21.22 1.15 5.88
N GLY A 269 -20.11 1.50 6.46
CA GLY A 269 -19.04 2.18 5.70
C GLY A 269 -17.99 1.23 5.15
N PHE A 270 -17.19 1.77 4.25
CA PHE A 270 -16.07 1.06 3.62
C PHE A 270 -14.75 1.48 4.22
N MET A 271 -13.97 0.49 4.68
CA MET A 271 -12.56 0.66 5.07
C MET A 271 -11.65 -0.10 4.11
N ALA A 272 -12.15 -1.22 3.56
CA ALA A 272 -11.43 -2.06 2.62
C ALA A 272 -11.59 -1.54 1.19
N THR A 273 -10.53 -1.65 0.41
CA THR A 273 -10.58 -1.45 -1.04
C THR A 273 -11.45 -2.54 -1.68
N ALA A 274 -12.30 -2.16 -2.64
CA ALA A 274 -13.11 -3.07 -3.41
C ALA A 274 -12.25 -4.00 -4.28
N ALA A 275 -12.75 -5.21 -4.55
CA ALA A 275 -12.15 -6.14 -5.50
C ALA A 275 -13.07 -6.36 -6.70
N VAL A 276 -12.48 -6.75 -7.83
CA VAL A 276 -13.19 -7.11 -9.05
C VAL A 276 -12.93 -8.59 -9.36
N SER A 277 -13.98 -9.32 -9.67
CA SER A 277 -13.90 -10.70 -10.12
C SER A 277 -14.84 -10.90 -11.31
N GLY A 278 -14.29 -11.02 -12.52
CA GLY A 278 -15.07 -11.03 -13.75
C GLY A 278 -15.88 -9.74 -13.90
N LYS A 279 -17.21 -9.87 -13.96
CA LYS A 279 -18.15 -8.74 -14.01
C LYS A 279 -18.67 -8.31 -12.62
N SER A 280 -18.19 -8.95 -11.56
CA SER A 280 -18.64 -8.67 -10.19
C SER A 280 -17.74 -7.66 -9.48
N LEU A 281 -18.36 -6.72 -8.80
CA LEU A 281 -17.72 -5.86 -7.80
C LEU A 281 -17.95 -6.48 -6.41
N ILE A 282 -16.84 -6.77 -5.72
CA ILE A 282 -16.88 -7.33 -4.37
C ILE A 282 -16.56 -6.23 -3.38
N LEU A 283 -17.51 -5.91 -2.52
CA LEU A 283 -17.41 -4.85 -1.52
C LEU A 283 -17.50 -5.44 -0.12
N ARG A 284 -16.56 -5.07 0.74
CA ARG A 284 -16.63 -5.39 2.16
C ARG A 284 -16.97 -4.13 2.95
N SER A 285 -18.16 -4.12 3.57
CA SER A 285 -18.53 -3.14 4.59
C SER A 285 -18.06 -3.61 5.98
N LYS A 286 -18.39 -2.85 7.03
CA LYS A 286 -18.07 -3.23 8.42
C LYS A 286 -18.75 -4.53 8.85
N SER A 287 -19.97 -4.80 8.35
CA SER A 287 -20.80 -5.95 8.78
C SER A 287 -21.08 -6.97 7.69
N ALA A 288 -20.83 -6.67 6.40
CA ALA A 288 -21.26 -7.50 5.29
C ALA A 288 -20.24 -7.56 4.14
N LEU A 289 -20.32 -8.65 3.37
CA LEU A 289 -19.66 -8.82 2.08
C LEU A 289 -20.73 -8.80 0.99
N TYR A 290 -20.59 -7.88 0.03
CA TYR A 290 -21.50 -7.74 -1.10
C TYR A 290 -20.83 -8.20 -2.39
N ARG A 291 -21.59 -8.87 -3.22
CA ARG A 291 -21.28 -9.11 -4.63
C ARG A 291 -22.32 -8.39 -5.48
N ILE A 292 -21.87 -7.43 -6.28
CA ILE A 292 -22.71 -6.63 -7.16
C ILE A 292 -22.38 -7.00 -8.60
N GLU A 293 -23.37 -7.38 -9.36
CA GLU A 293 -23.29 -7.71 -10.79
C GLU A 293 -24.39 -6.98 -11.55
N GLU A 294 -24.21 -6.77 -12.87
CA GLU A 294 -25.25 -6.35 -13.79
C GLU A 294 -26.10 -7.57 -14.22
#